data_63b75c0390e2573abb26d9bad26a905a
#
_entry.id   63b75c0390e2573abb26d9bad26a905a
#
_cell.length_a   1.000
_cell.length_b   1.000
_cell.length_c   1.000
_cell.angle_alpha   90.00
_cell.angle_beta   90.00
_cell.angle_gamma   90.00
#
_symmetry.space_group_name_H-M   'P 1'
#
loop_
_entity.id
_entity.type
_entity.pdbx_description
1 polymer ?
#
loop_
_entity_poly.entity_id
_entity_poly.type
_entity_poly.pdbx_seq_one_letter_code
_entity_poly.pdbx_strand_id
1 'polypeptide(L)'
;MLKIGEFIYPWGSGHYSRMMRLNDALSVQIKDELDVHFSSKDHVYEKLLKKFPNEKENIHEVLMPTPIDGKFGPSLTKSMLNFLLPVEENKPLVTQISSYLKDEAKLYNKIGFDLVINDGDMGSNVLAERRNITSLFVTNQFKPKLWKSRLYFKPALKFVAKQISKASKILVADTEPPFTMCEYNLNFTKDVKDKVIYVGHFANIKKFERTEKSDLEKLISDSVYGYWMRTGNKSTNDGTGERYEEAFHQSEMKNEKRIVSHARNDQNVDRVLDKDGNQYSISEAYEKKIDWIQIDKGFLSEQEKETVLDCCKYAVVNGSHTVMGEILGSHAKPIIGIPIYDEHTNQIEWAKEKNLGLFARNRNQITEAIREMYENYEEFTNSVKEFSKNFNGNGVSNTVKIVTEILEDKKY
;
A
#
# COMPACT_ATOMS: atom_id res chain seq x y z
N MET A 1 -17.84 8.34 26.33
CA MET A 1 -17.03 8.17 25.10
C MET A 1 -17.02 6.70 24.70
N LEU A 2 -17.26 6.40 23.44
CA LEU A 2 -17.19 5.04 22.87
C LEU A 2 -15.74 4.67 22.61
N LYS A 3 -15.33 3.48 23.03
CA LYS A 3 -13.94 3.03 22.95
C LYS A 3 -13.69 2.24 21.67
N ILE A 4 -12.84 2.75 20.80
CA ILE A 4 -12.46 2.11 19.54
C ILE A 4 -11.03 1.57 19.64
N GLY A 5 -10.85 0.29 19.33
CA GLY A 5 -9.52 -0.29 19.14
C GLY A 5 -9.13 -0.30 17.65
N GLU A 6 -8.08 0.43 17.29
CA GLU A 6 -7.48 0.39 15.95
C GLU A 6 -6.22 -0.47 15.94
N PHE A 7 -6.29 -1.63 15.30
CA PHE A 7 -5.17 -2.58 15.21
C PHE A 7 -4.53 -2.51 13.82
N ILE A 8 -3.29 -2.05 13.77
CA ILE A 8 -2.59 -1.72 12.52
C ILE A 8 -1.44 -2.71 12.31
N TYR A 9 -1.52 -3.50 11.24
CA TYR A 9 -0.48 -4.46 10.92
C TYR A 9 0.83 -3.76 10.52
N PRO A 10 1.97 -4.13 11.13
CA PRO A 10 3.23 -3.38 10.98
C PRO A 10 4.03 -3.76 9.72
N TRP A 11 3.37 -4.25 8.68
CA TRP A 11 4.02 -4.64 7.43
C TRP A 11 3.84 -3.59 6.34
N GLY A 12 4.93 -2.90 6.00
CA GLY A 12 4.90 -1.79 5.04
C GLY A 12 4.22 -0.53 5.59
N SER A 13 4.01 0.46 4.73
CA SER A 13 3.39 1.74 5.11
C SER A 13 1.91 1.83 4.74
N GLY A 14 1.40 0.89 3.92
CA GLY A 14 0.03 0.95 3.40
C GLY A 14 -1.04 0.85 4.50
N HIS A 15 -0.90 -0.09 5.43
CA HIS A 15 -1.81 -0.25 6.57
C HIS A 15 -1.85 1.00 7.44
N TYR A 16 -0.69 1.51 7.83
CA TYR A 16 -0.59 2.75 8.60
C TYR A 16 -1.26 3.93 7.89
N SER A 17 -0.96 4.13 6.60
CA SER A 17 -1.53 5.25 5.84
C SER A 17 -3.05 5.16 5.72
N ARG A 18 -3.61 3.97 5.48
CA ARG A 18 -5.06 3.77 5.43
C ARG A 18 -5.73 4.10 6.76
N MET A 19 -5.21 3.53 7.85
CA MET A 19 -5.79 3.74 9.18
C MET A 19 -5.67 5.18 9.65
N MET A 20 -4.56 5.86 9.37
CA MET A 20 -4.42 7.28 9.73
C MET A 20 -5.39 8.17 8.96
N ARG A 21 -5.64 7.90 7.67
CA ARG A 21 -6.67 8.63 6.90
C ARG A 21 -8.06 8.40 7.46
N LEU A 22 -8.36 7.17 7.87
CA LEU A 22 -9.64 6.85 8.51
C LEU A 22 -9.78 7.57 9.85
N ASN A 23 -8.78 7.49 10.72
CA ASN A 23 -8.79 8.15 12.02
C ASN A 23 -8.90 9.68 11.91
N ASP A 24 -8.15 10.30 10.99
CA ASP A 24 -8.23 11.73 10.72
C ASP A 24 -9.67 12.13 10.31
N ALA A 25 -10.35 11.32 9.51
CA ALA A 25 -11.73 11.56 9.08
C ALA A 25 -12.76 11.33 10.23
N LEU A 26 -12.60 10.26 11.02
CA LEU A 26 -13.43 9.99 12.19
C LEU A 26 -13.30 11.12 13.22
N SER A 27 -12.09 11.61 13.46
CA SER A 27 -11.82 12.72 14.39
C SER A 27 -12.49 14.03 13.98
N VAL A 28 -12.73 14.26 12.70
CA VAL A 28 -13.47 15.44 12.22
C VAL A 28 -14.96 15.26 12.40
N GLN A 29 -15.50 14.07 12.18
CA GLN A 29 -16.95 13.83 12.15
C GLN A 29 -17.56 13.55 13.53
N ILE A 30 -16.82 12.85 14.43
CA ILE A 30 -17.33 12.37 15.73
C ILE A 30 -16.31 12.55 16.87
N LYS A 31 -15.52 13.62 16.83
CA LYS A 31 -14.34 13.87 17.69
C LYS A 31 -14.62 13.77 19.21
N ASP A 32 -15.72 14.34 19.69
CA ASP A 32 -15.97 14.48 21.13
C ASP A 32 -16.59 13.21 21.76
N GLU A 33 -16.82 12.17 20.97
CA GLU A 33 -17.51 10.95 21.38
C GLU A 33 -16.61 9.71 21.42
N LEU A 34 -15.41 9.80 20.86
CA LEU A 34 -14.50 8.66 20.68
C LEU A 34 -13.31 8.71 21.64
N ASP A 35 -12.98 7.55 22.18
CA ASP A 35 -11.73 7.23 22.85
C ASP A 35 -11.01 6.17 22.00
N VAL A 36 -10.05 6.62 21.17
CA VAL A 36 -9.38 5.76 20.19
C VAL A 36 -8.07 5.23 20.75
N HIS A 37 -7.94 3.90 20.76
CA HIS A 37 -6.72 3.21 21.16
C HIS A 37 -6.05 2.55 19.98
N PHE A 38 -4.79 2.86 19.74
CA PHE A 38 -4.00 2.28 18.64
C PHE A 38 -3.13 1.13 19.13
N SER A 39 -3.05 0.06 18.33
CA SER A 39 -2.22 -1.10 18.63
C SER A 39 -1.37 -1.47 17.41
N SER A 40 -0.06 -1.56 17.58
CA SER A 40 0.89 -1.99 16.55
C SER A 40 2.24 -2.35 17.16
N LYS A 41 3.27 -2.58 16.36
CA LYS A 41 4.66 -2.77 16.80
C LYS A 41 5.65 -2.09 15.86
N ASP A 42 6.92 -2.13 16.23
CA ASP A 42 8.06 -1.68 15.45
C ASP A 42 7.86 -0.24 14.91
N HIS A 43 8.23 -0.01 13.68
CA HIS A 43 8.18 1.30 13.04
C HIS A 43 6.79 1.95 12.98
N VAL A 44 5.70 1.17 12.98
CA VAL A 44 4.34 1.71 13.02
C VAL A 44 4.01 2.22 14.41
N TYR A 45 4.36 1.48 15.44
CA TYR A 45 4.24 1.93 16.83
C TYR A 45 4.99 3.24 17.08
N GLU A 46 6.24 3.33 16.61
CA GLU A 46 7.02 4.57 16.70
C GLU A 46 6.39 5.75 15.96
N LYS A 47 5.82 5.51 14.78
CA LYS A 47 5.11 6.55 14.01
C LYS A 47 3.87 7.04 14.74
N LEU A 48 3.12 6.15 15.38
CA LEU A 48 1.95 6.51 16.19
C LEU A 48 2.35 7.39 17.38
N LEU A 49 3.41 7.02 18.13
CA LEU A 49 3.93 7.83 19.23
C LEU A 49 4.37 9.23 18.79
N LYS A 50 4.91 9.37 17.58
CA LYS A 50 5.30 10.67 17.00
C LYS A 50 4.09 11.49 16.54
N LYS A 51 3.07 10.84 16.00
CA LYS A 51 1.86 11.51 15.50
C LYS A 51 0.98 12.00 16.66
N PHE A 52 0.89 11.23 17.74
CA PHE A 52 0.03 11.49 18.90
C PHE A 52 0.85 11.62 20.20
N PRO A 53 1.71 12.65 20.33
CA PRO A 53 2.63 12.77 21.47
C PRO A 53 1.93 13.00 22.82
N ASN A 54 0.69 13.49 22.80
CA ASN A 54 -0.14 13.79 23.99
C ASN A 54 -1.09 12.65 24.38
N GLU A 55 -1.17 11.58 23.60
CA GLU A 55 -2.10 10.46 23.76
C GLU A 55 -1.37 9.12 23.90
N LYS A 56 -0.18 9.14 24.51
CA LYS A 56 0.71 7.95 24.58
C LYS A 56 0.07 6.79 25.35
N GLU A 57 -0.80 7.05 26.30
CA GLU A 57 -1.57 6.05 27.04
C GLU A 57 -2.55 5.26 26.19
N ASN A 58 -2.95 5.82 25.04
CA ASN A 58 -3.83 5.20 24.07
C ASN A 58 -3.07 4.45 22.96
N ILE A 59 -1.72 4.44 23.02
CA ILE A 59 -0.90 3.75 22.03
C ILE A 59 -0.25 2.53 22.67
N HIS A 60 -0.57 1.35 22.13
CA HIS A 60 -0.18 0.08 22.72
C HIS A 60 0.75 -0.68 21.81
N GLU A 61 1.88 -1.15 22.36
CA GLU A 61 2.74 -2.07 21.66
C GLU A 61 2.18 -3.49 21.78
N VAL A 62 1.89 -4.10 20.63
CA VAL A 62 1.40 -5.47 20.53
C VAL A 62 2.26 -6.24 19.55
N LEU A 63 2.92 -7.29 20.02
CA LEU A 63 3.90 -8.06 19.23
C LEU A 63 3.23 -8.95 18.17
N MET A 64 2.55 -8.34 17.23
CA MET A 64 1.89 -9.01 16.11
C MET A 64 2.90 -9.84 15.29
N PRO A 65 2.63 -11.12 15.00
CA PRO A 65 3.51 -11.92 14.16
C PRO A 65 3.57 -11.36 12.74
N THR A 66 4.78 -11.19 12.22
CA THR A 66 5.04 -10.73 10.84
C THR A 66 5.81 -11.79 10.07
N PRO A 67 5.71 -11.83 8.73
CA PRO A 67 6.58 -12.66 7.92
C PRO A 67 8.05 -12.30 8.15
N ILE A 68 8.94 -13.27 7.93
CA ILE A 68 10.38 -13.03 7.98
C ILE A 68 10.83 -12.45 6.66
N ASP A 69 11.62 -11.38 6.71
CA ASP A 69 12.17 -10.72 5.53
C ASP A 69 13.17 -11.62 4.78
N GLY A 70 13.06 -11.61 3.48
CA GLY A 70 14.07 -12.08 2.55
C GLY A 70 14.87 -10.91 1.97
N LYS A 71 15.66 -11.20 0.94
CA LYS A 71 16.46 -10.16 0.24
C LYS A 71 15.56 -9.04 -0.34
N PHE A 72 14.40 -9.37 -0.90
CA PHE A 72 13.55 -8.45 -1.65
C PHE A 72 12.08 -8.45 -1.20
N GLY A 73 11.80 -8.71 0.05
CA GLY A 73 10.45 -8.80 0.58
C GLY A 73 10.27 -10.05 1.44
N PRO A 74 9.03 -10.46 1.75
CA PRO A 74 8.79 -11.58 2.65
C PRO A 74 9.35 -12.88 2.08
N SER A 75 10.18 -13.58 2.87
CA SER A 75 10.68 -14.92 2.55
C SER A 75 9.66 -15.97 2.98
N LEU A 76 8.93 -16.49 2.02
CA LEU A 76 7.96 -17.55 2.30
C LEU A 76 8.61 -18.79 2.91
N THR A 77 9.79 -19.19 2.42
CA THR A 77 10.53 -20.36 2.95
C THR A 77 10.92 -20.17 4.41
N LYS A 78 11.53 -19.01 4.75
CA LYS A 78 11.90 -18.71 6.14
C LYS A 78 10.65 -18.62 7.03
N SER A 79 9.58 -17.96 6.57
CA SER A 79 8.33 -17.84 7.31
C SER A 79 7.65 -19.19 7.55
N MET A 80 7.73 -20.11 6.58
CA MET A 80 7.24 -21.49 6.77
C MET A 80 8.07 -22.27 7.78
N LEU A 81 9.39 -22.23 7.67
CA LEU A 81 10.27 -22.90 8.63
C LEU A 81 10.04 -22.33 10.04
N ASN A 82 9.80 -21.03 10.15
CA ASN A 82 9.50 -20.38 11.43
C ASN A 82 8.16 -20.80 12.03
N PHE A 83 7.29 -21.50 11.30
CA PHE A 83 6.02 -21.95 11.87
C PHE A 83 6.22 -22.82 13.12
N LEU A 84 7.14 -23.78 13.06
CA LEU A 84 7.44 -24.68 14.18
C LEU A 84 8.87 -24.54 14.75
N LEU A 85 9.79 -23.94 14.00
CA LEU A 85 11.20 -23.84 14.37
C LEU A 85 11.61 -22.37 14.53
N PRO A 86 12.54 -22.04 15.41
CA PRO A 86 13.13 -20.72 15.44
C PRO A 86 13.92 -20.48 14.14
N VAL A 87 13.79 -19.30 13.56
CA VAL A 87 14.52 -18.89 12.35
C VAL A 87 15.13 -17.52 12.60
N GLU A 88 16.42 -17.41 12.44
CA GLU A 88 17.19 -16.21 12.83
C GLU A 88 16.91 -15.88 14.31
N GLU A 89 16.57 -14.65 14.64
CA GLU A 89 16.21 -14.22 15.99
C GLU A 89 14.73 -14.47 16.35
N ASN A 90 13.93 -14.97 15.38
CA ASN A 90 12.51 -15.14 15.57
C ASN A 90 12.16 -16.47 16.26
N LYS A 91 11.40 -16.39 17.35
CA LYS A 91 10.79 -17.56 18.00
C LYS A 91 9.82 -18.27 17.01
N PRO A 92 9.51 -19.56 17.23
CA PRO A 92 8.49 -20.24 16.43
C PRO A 92 7.19 -19.46 16.39
N LEU A 93 6.57 -19.37 15.21
CA LEU A 93 5.35 -18.59 14.97
C LEU A 93 4.20 -19.01 15.90
N VAL A 94 4.08 -20.30 16.19
CA VAL A 94 3.07 -20.83 17.15
C VAL A 94 3.24 -20.19 18.53
N THR A 95 4.49 -20.06 19.01
CA THR A 95 4.80 -19.42 20.28
C THR A 95 4.51 -17.92 20.22
N GLN A 96 4.89 -17.26 19.12
CA GLN A 96 4.60 -15.84 18.91
C GLN A 96 3.09 -15.58 18.93
N ILE A 97 2.29 -16.36 18.19
CA ILE A 97 0.83 -16.23 18.17
C ILE A 97 0.23 -16.38 19.55
N SER A 98 0.68 -17.37 20.34
CA SER A 98 0.18 -17.56 21.68
C SER A 98 0.45 -16.38 22.61
N SER A 99 1.68 -15.86 22.60
CA SER A 99 2.07 -14.70 23.40
C SER A 99 1.27 -13.45 22.98
N TYR A 100 1.25 -13.18 21.70
CA TYR A 100 0.53 -12.07 21.09
C TYR A 100 -0.97 -12.07 21.45
N LEU A 101 -1.69 -13.17 21.25
CA LEU A 101 -3.11 -13.27 21.61
C LEU A 101 -3.36 -13.08 23.11
N LYS A 102 -2.40 -13.52 23.96
CA LYS A 102 -2.51 -13.31 25.40
C LYS A 102 -2.36 -11.82 25.78
N ASP A 103 -1.44 -11.12 25.13
CA ASP A 103 -1.20 -9.70 25.42
C ASP A 103 -2.33 -8.82 24.87
N GLU A 104 -2.84 -9.10 23.68
CA GLU A 104 -4.06 -8.47 23.18
C GLU A 104 -5.27 -8.74 24.07
N ALA A 105 -5.44 -9.96 24.54
CA ALA A 105 -6.55 -10.30 25.44
C ALA A 105 -6.52 -9.48 26.74
N LYS A 106 -5.34 -9.16 27.28
CA LYS A 106 -5.19 -8.27 28.43
C LYS A 106 -5.65 -6.85 28.08
N LEU A 107 -5.27 -6.37 26.88
CA LEU A 107 -5.66 -5.04 26.40
C LEU A 107 -7.17 -4.94 26.26
N TYR A 108 -7.84 -5.92 25.63
CA TYR A 108 -9.28 -5.99 25.54
C TYR A 108 -9.97 -5.97 26.91
N ASN A 109 -9.42 -6.71 27.88
CA ASN A 109 -9.97 -6.74 29.23
C ASN A 109 -9.77 -5.42 30.01
N LYS A 110 -8.65 -4.74 29.76
CA LYS A 110 -8.28 -3.48 30.42
C LYS A 110 -9.13 -2.31 29.91
N ILE A 111 -9.33 -2.22 28.61
CA ILE A 111 -9.95 -1.07 27.94
C ILE A 111 -11.47 -1.28 27.80
N GLY A 112 -11.92 -2.47 27.38
CA GLY A 112 -13.31 -2.76 27.09
C GLY A 112 -13.79 -2.04 25.82
N PHE A 113 -13.33 -2.48 24.65
CA PHE A 113 -13.67 -1.88 23.37
C PHE A 113 -15.16 -2.04 23.02
N ASP A 114 -15.76 -0.99 22.49
CA ASP A 114 -17.10 -1.01 21.89
C ASP A 114 -17.05 -1.46 20.43
N LEU A 115 -16.01 -1.05 19.71
CA LEU A 115 -15.78 -1.39 18.31
C LEU A 115 -14.29 -1.66 18.09
N VAL A 116 -13.99 -2.61 17.22
CA VAL A 116 -12.63 -2.88 16.76
C VAL A 116 -12.55 -2.67 15.27
N ILE A 117 -11.59 -1.87 14.83
CA ILE A 117 -11.23 -1.67 13.43
C ILE A 117 -9.80 -2.19 13.25
N ASN A 118 -9.60 -3.13 12.37
CA ASN A 118 -8.25 -3.64 12.15
C ASN A 118 -7.90 -3.70 10.67
N ASP A 119 -6.64 -3.42 10.37
CA ASP A 119 -6.09 -3.49 9.04
C ASP A 119 -4.92 -4.49 9.04
N GLY A 120 -5.23 -5.72 8.63
CA GLY A 120 -4.28 -6.83 8.53
C GLY A 120 -4.06 -7.65 9.81
N ASP A 121 -4.52 -7.21 10.97
CA ASP A 121 -4.42 -7.97 12.20
C ASP A 121 -5.57 -8.97 12.38
N MET A 122 -5.24 -10.25 12.27
CA MET A 122 -6.22 -11.34 12.37
C MET A 122 -6.55 -11.74 13.82
N GLY A 123 -5.67 -11.48 14.76
CA GLY A 123 -5.86 -11.86 16.16
C GLY A 123 -6.97 -11.06 16.80
N SER A 124 -7.07 -9.79 16.49
CA SER A 124 -8.15 -8.94 17.01
C SER A 124 -9.53 -9.41 16.55
N ASN A 125 -9.68 -9.98 15.33
CA ASN A 125 -10.95 -10.61 14.91
C ASN A 125 -11.32 -11.80 15.80
N VAL A 126 -10.35 -12.63 16.17
CA VAL A 126 -10.57 -13.81 17.02
C VAL A 126 -11.00 -13.39 18.44
N LEU A 127 -10.40 -12.34 18.97
CA LEU A 127 -10.70 -11.85 20.30
C LEU A 127 -12.03 -11.09 20.33
N ALA A 128 -12.34 -10.31 19.31
CA ALA A 128 -13.61 -9.61 19.17
C ALA A 128 -14.78 -10.60 19.06
N GLU A 129 -14.68 -11.64 18.19
CA GLU A 129 -15.68 -12.70 18.08
C GLU A 129 -15.95 -13.36 19.43
N ARG A 130 -14.89 -13.74 20.17
CA ARG A 130 -15.03 -14.40 21.49
C ARG A 130 -15.66 -13.52 22.57
N ARG A 131 -15.66 -12.20 22.39
CA ARG A 131 -16.20 -11.22 23.35
C ARG A 131 -17.48 -10.56 22.87
N ASN A 132 -18.01 -11.00 21.73
CA ASN A 132 -19.17 -10.39 21.08
C ASN A 132 -19.00 -8.88 20.81
N ILE A 133 -17.78 -8.46 20.48
CA ILE A 133 -17.46 -7.10 20.08
C ILE A 133 -17.54 -7.02 18.57
N THR A 134 -18.21 -6.01 18.03
CA THR A 134 -18.25 -5.76 16.60
C THR A 134 -16.84 -5.47 16.07
N SER A 135 -16.44 -6.16 14.99
CA SER A 135 -15.13 -5.95 14.37
C SER A 135 -15.25 -5.70 12.88
N LEU A 136 -14.50 -4.70 12.40
CA LEU A 136 -14.35 -4.34 10.99
C LEU A 136 -12.94 -4.71 10.55
N PHE A 137 -12.82 -5.56 9.56
CA PHE A 137 -11.53 -5.96 9.00
C PHE A 137 -11.32 -5.27 7.65
N VAL A 138 -10.42 -4.29 7.60
CA VAL A 138 -10.04 -3.59 6.37
C VAL A 138 -8.99 -4.42 5.64
N THR A 139 -9.19 -4.69 4.36
CA THR A 139 -8.27 -5.55 3.62
C THR A 139 -8.33 -5.32 2.10
N ASN A 140 -7.23 -5.67 1.43
CA ASN A 140 -7.14 -5.90 -0.02
C ASN A 140 -6.74 -7.35 -0.32
N GLN A 141 -6.78 -8.22 0.70
CA GLN A 141 -6.34 -9.61 0.60
C GLN A 141 -7.17 -10.52 1.51
N PHE A 142 -7.69 -11.62 0.96
CA PHE A 142 -8.38 -12.65 1.74
C PHE A 142 -7.78 -14.04 1.49
N LYS A 143 -7.82 -14.51 0.24
CA LYS A 143 -7.26 -15.79 -0.18
C LYS A 143 -6.59 -15.62 -1.55
N PRO A 144 -5.33 -15.14 -1.57
CA PRO A 144 -4.62 -14.89 -2.81
C PRO A 144 -4.55 -16.08 -3.76
N LYS A 145 -4.63 -15.80 -5.07
CA LYS A 145 -4.30 -16.76 -6.12
C LYS A 145 -2.86 -17.19 -5.95
N LEU A 146 -2.63 -18.50 -5.88
CA LEU A 146 -1.29 -19.08 -5.82
C LEU A 146 -0.86 -19.55 -7.20
N TRP A 147 0.34 -19.20 -7.58
CA TRP A 147 0.98 -19.69 -8.78
C TRP A 147 1.42 -21.18 -8.58
N LYS A 148 1.54 -21.94 -9.67
CA LYS A 148 1.79 -23.40 -9.62
C LYS A 148 2.92 -23.82 -8.67
N SER A 149 4.00 -23.06 -8.63
CA SER A 149 5.16 -23.30 -7.76
C SER A 149 4.90 -23.11 -6.26
N ARG A 150 3.73 -22.59 -5.87
CA ARG A 150 3.41 -22.23 -4.49
C ARG A 150 2.14 -22.85 -3.93
N LEU A 151 1.62 -23.89 -4.60
CA LEU A 151 0.38 -24.57 -4.18
C LEU A 151 0.45 -25.19 -2.78
N TYR A 152 1.64 -25.47 -2.28
CA TYR A 152 1.87 -26.00 -0.93
C TYR A 152 1.49 -25.01 0.19
N PHE A 153 1.28 -23.71 -0.13
CA PHE A 153 0.78 -22.72 0.83
C PHE A 153 -0.75 -22.76 1.04
N LYS A 154 -1.50 -23.52 0.26
CA LYS A 154 -2.97 -23.58 0.40
C LYS A 154 -3.48 -23.77 1.82
N PRO A 155 -2.87 -24.68 2.66
CA PRO A 155 -3.33 -24.83 4.05
C PRO A 155 -3.16 -23.57 4.89
N ALA A 156 -2.01 -22.87 4.75
CA ALA A 156 -1.74 -21.62 5.46
C ALA A 156 -2.74 -20.53 5.06
N LEU A 157 -3.00 -20.37 3.76
CA LEU A 157 -3.99 -19.41 3.27
C LEU A 157 -5.42 -19.73 3.75
N LYS A 158 -5.79 -21.03 3.83
CA LYS A 158 -7.08 -21.42 4.41
C LYS A 158 -7.17 -21.05 5.88
N PHE A 159 -6.09 -21.25 6.63
CA PHE A 159 -6.04 -20.87 8.04
C PHE A 159 -6.21 -19.37 8.21
N VAL A 160 -5.46 -18.55 7.45
CA VAL A 160 -5.55 -17.08 7.43
C VAL A 160 -6.98 -16.63 7.09
N ALA A 161 -7.54 -17.13 6.00
CA ALA A 161 -8.90 -16.80 5.58
C ALA A 161 -9.94 -17.14 6.67
N LYS A 162 -9.76 -18.26 7.39
CA LYS A 162 -10.62 -18.63 8.53
C LYS A 162 -10.51 -17.64 9.69
N GLN A 163 -9.36 -17.02 9.94
CA GLN A 163 -9.25 -16.00 10.98
C GLN A 163 -9.89 -14.68 10.53
N ILE A 164 -9.73 -14.31 9.28
CA ILE A 164 -10.39 -13.12 8.70
C ILE A 164 -11.92 -13.27 8.71
N SER A 165 -12.45 -14.46 8.40
CA SER A 165 -13.90 -14.72 8.37
C SER A 165 -14.61 -14.56 9.72
N LYS A 166 -13.85 -14.44 10.82
CA LYS A 166 -14.37 -14.14 12.16
C LYS A 166 -14.75 -12.68 12.36
N ALA A 167 -14.27 -11.78 11.51
CA ALA A 167 -14.70 -10.40 11.53
C ALA A 167 -16.23 -10.28 11.36
N SER A 168 -16.83 -9.28 12.00
CA SER A 168 -18.26 -8.99 11.82
C SER A 168 -18.55 -8.49 10.42
N LYS A 169 -17.70 -7.61 9.89
CA LYS A 169 -17.71 -7.15 8.48
C LYS A 169 -16.30 -7.15 7.92
N ILE A 170 -16.17 -7.45 6.63
CA ILE A 170 -14.91 -7.42 5.88
C ILE A 170 -15.01 -6.26 4.89
N LEU A 171 -14.22 -5.21 5.12
CA LEU A 171 -14.21 -4.01 4.30
C LEU A 171 -13.10 -4.12 3.26
N VAL A 172 -13.48 -4.33 2.01
CA VAL A 172 -12.53 -4.39 0.90
C VAL A 172 -12.16 -2.96 0.50
N ALA A 173 -10.88 -2.62 0.67
CA ALA A 173 -10.32 -1.32 0.33
C ALA A 173 -10.10 -1.18 -1.18
N ASP A 174 -11.14 -1.46 -1.99
CA ASP A 174 -11.09 -1.45 -3.45
C ASP A 174 -12.48 -1.17 -4.04
N THR A 175 -12.50 -0.85 -5.34
CA THR A 175 -13.72 -0.70 -6.14
C THR A 175 -14.42 -2.07 -6.29
N GLU A 176 -15.73 -2.06 -6.40
CA GLU A 176 -16.52 -3.27 -6.66
C GLU A 176 -16.15 -3.94 -8.00
N PRO A 177 -16.37 -5.28 -8.14
CA PRO A 177 -16.23 -5.96 -9.42
C PRO A 177 -17.14 -5.32 -10.51
N PRO A 178 -16.68 -5.22 -11.76
CA PRO A 178 -15.46 -5.85 -12.32
C PRO A 178 -14.19 -4.98 -12.25
N PHE A 179 -14.21 -3.89 -11.47
CA PHE A 179 -13.13 -2.91 -11.39
C PHE A 179 -12.23 -3.10 -10.14
N THR A 180 -12.27 -4.28 -9.55
CA THR A 180 -11.50 -4.62 -8.33
C THR A 180 -10.07 -4.98 -8.67
N MET A 181 -9.10 -4.11 -8.38
CA MET A 181 -7.69 -4.34 -8.69
C MET A 181 -7.08 -5.51 -7.91
N CYS A 182 -7.54 -5.72 -6.68
CA CYS A 182 -7.07 -6.84 -5.86
C CYS A 182 -7.89 -8.13 -6.04
N GLU A 183 -8.68 -8.26 -7.12
CA GLU A 183 -9.56 -9.41 -7.36
C GLU A 183 -8.86 -10.76 -7.16
N TYR A 184 -7.62 -10.91 -7.68
CA TYR A 184 -6.86 -12.15 -7.56
C TYR A 184 -6.31 -12.42 -6.15
N ASN A 185 -6.38 -11.44 -5.27
CA ASN A 185 -6.01 -11.59 -3.87
C ASN A 185 -7.21 -11.89 -2.96
N LEU A 186 -8.44 -11.79 -3.44
CA LEU A 186 -9.65 -11.92 -2.62
C LEU A 186 -10.18 -13.36 -2.55
N ASN A 187 -10.66 -13.94 -3.63
CA ASN A 187 -11.22 -15.31 -3.70
C ASN A 187 -12.08 -15.69 -2.48
N PHE A 188 -13.11 -14.89 -2.18
CA PHE A 188 -14.00 -15.09 -1.04
C PHE A 188 -14.73 -16.44 -1.11
N THR A 189 -14.84 -17.10 0.04
CA THR A 189 -15.64 -18.31 0.22
C THR A 189 -17.12 -17.94 0.41
N LYS A 190 -18.04 -18.89 0.16
CA LYS A 190 -19.48 -18.60 0.20
C LYS A 190 -19.95 -18.12 1.58
N ASP A 191 -19.33 -18.63 2.65
CA ASP A 191 -19.66 -18.36 4.04
C ASP A 191 -19.32 -16.94 4.53
N VAL A 192 -18.55 -16.17 3.75
CA VAL A 192 -18.20 -14.78 4.13
C VAL A 192 -18.78 -13.72 3.21
N LYS A 193 -19.41 -14.11 2.09
CA LYS A 193 -19.90 -13.16 1.09
C LYS A 193 -20.83 -12.10 1.66
N ASP A 194 -21.70 -12.47 2.58
CA ASP A 194 -22.67 -11.56 3.21
C ASP A 194 -22.04 -10.57 4.19
N LYS A 195 -20.76 -10.79 4.56
CA LYS A 195 -19.98 -9.90 5.43
C LYS A 195 -19.09 -8.93 4.64
N VAL A 196 -18.95 -9.15 3.32
CA VAL A 196 -18.03 -8.39 2.47
C VAL A 196 -18.71 -7.12 1.96
N ILE A 197 -18.03 -5.99 2.16
CA ILE A 197 -18.43 -4.67 1.68
C ILE A 197 -17.25 -4.06 0.95
N TYR A 198 -17.43 -3.71 -0.33
CA TYR A 198 -16.45 -2.94 -1.07
C TYR A 198 -16.61 -1.46 -0.74
N VAL A 199 -15.67 -0.91 0.00
CA VAL A 199 -15.75 0.48 0.45
C VAL A 199 -15.09 1.47 -0.52
N GLY A 200 -14.29 0.98 -1.44
CA GLY A 200 -13.47 1.80 -2.33
C GLY A 200 -12.06 2.01 -1.80
N HIS A 201 -11.22 2.62 -2.62
CA HIS A 201 -9.84 2.94 -2.27
C HIS A 201 -9.77 4.04 -1.21
N PHE A 202 -8.79 3.91 -0.31
CA PHE A 202 -8.43 4.96 0.64
C PHE A 202 -7.48 5.95 -0.05
N ALA A 203 -7.89 6.46 -1.20
CA ALA A 203 -7.13 7.44 -1.95
C ALA A 203 -7.03 8.77 -1.18
N ASN A 204 -5.98 9.53 -1.45
CA ASN A 204 -5.86 10.88 -0.92
C ASN A 204 -6.66 11.83 -1.82
N ILE A 205 -7.89 12.14 -1.42
CA ILE A 205 -8.77 13.06 -2.18
C ILE A 205 -8.58 14.52 -1.71
N LYS A 206 -7.63 14.78 -0.83
CA LYS A 206 -7.38 16.16 -0.39
C LYS A 206 -6.97 16.99 -1.58
N LYS A 207 -7.88 17.84 -2.05
CA LYS A 207 -7.52 19.01 -2.86
C LYS A 207 -6.72 19.92 -1.94
N PHE A 208 -5.41 19.97 -2.11
CA PHE A 208 -4.61 21.01 -1.47
C PHE A 208 -4.62 22.25 -2.36
N GLU A 209 -4.53 23.40 -1.72
CA GLU A 209 -4.33 24.65 -2.44
C GLU A 209 -2.96 24.60 -3.10
N ARG A 210 -2.94 24.72 -4.43
CA ARG A 210 -1.69 24.79 -5.18
C ARG A 210 -0.95 26.06 -4.81
N THR A 211 0.26 25.91 -4.33
CA THR A 211 1.20 27.00 -4.09
C THR A 211 1.96 27.34 -5.39
N GLU A 212 2.92 28.26 -5.31
CA GLU A 212 3.84 28.52 -6.42
C GLU A 212 4.57 27.23 -6.82
N LYS A 213 4.75 27.02 -8.13
CA LYS A 213 5.44 25.85 -8.68
C LYS A 213 6.88 25.76 -8.16
N SER A 214 7.26 24.61 -7.67
CA SER A 214 8.64 24.31 -7.31
C SER A 214 9.55 24.29 -8.57
N ASP A 215 10.86 24.36 -8.37
CA ASP A 215 11.82 24.26 -9.48
C ASP A 215 11.73 22.91 -10.19
N LEU A 216 11.40 21.83 -9.48
CA LEU A 216 11.10 20.53 -10.08
C LEU A 216 9.90 20.64 -11.03
N GLU A 217 8.79 21.20 -10.58
CA GLU A 217 7.57 21.34 -11.39
C GLU A 217 7.78 22.21 -12.63
N LYS A 218 8.62 23.26 -12.51
CA LYS A 218 9.03 24.09 -13.64
C LYS A 218 9.92 23.33 -14.61
N LEU A 219 10.89 22.55 -14.10
CA LEU A 219 11.86 21.77 -14.90
C LEU A 219 11.19 20.70 -15.75
N ILE A 220 10.13 20.06 -15.24
CA ILE A 220 9.47 18.93 -15.91
C ILE A 220 8.29 19.33 -16.81
N SER A 221 7.83 20.58 -16.77
CA SER A 221 6.55 21.03 -17.37
C SER A 221 6.36 20.66 -18.84
N ASP A 222 7.45 20.70 -19.63
CA ASP A 222 7.42 20.45 -21.07
C ASP A 222 8.11 19.14 -21.49
N SER A 223 8.32 18.25 -20.53
CA SER A 223 9.07 17.00 -20.76
C SER A 223 8.15 15.78 -20.85
N VAL A 224 8.50 14.85 -21.74
CA VAL A 224 7.90 13.50 -21.80
C VAL A 224 8.81 12.55 -21.03
N TYR A 225 8.28 11.86 -20.02
CA TYR A 225 9.06 10.98 -19.16
C TYR A 225 8.23 9.84 -18.54
N GLY A 226 8.91 8.80 -18.10
CA GLY A 226 8.36 7.76 -17.23
C GLY A 226 8.57 8.11 -15.75
N TYR A 227 7.57 7.84 -14.89
CA TYR A 227 7.69 8.00 -13.45
C TYR A 227 7.96 6.64 -12.77
N TRP A 228 9.10 6.52 -12.08
CA TRP A 228 9.56 5.27 -11.48
C TRP A 228 9.46 5.33 -9.96
N MET A 229 8.53 4.58 -9.39
CA MET A 229 8.23 4.63 -7.96
C MET A 229 8.86 3.48 -7.20
N ARG A 230 9.71 3.78 -6.23
CA ARG A 230 10.16 2.81 -5.23
C ARG A 230 9.28 2.92 -4.01
N THR A 231 8.70 1.83 -3.56
CA THR A 231 7.76 1.80 -2.43
C THR A 231 7.92 0.53 -1.60
N GLY A 232 7.24 0.48 -0.45
CA GLY A 232 7.25 -0.66 0.45
C GLY A 232 8.21 -0.51 1.64
N ASN A 233 8.42 -1.60 2.37
CA ASN A 233 9.44 -1.66 3.41
C ASN A 233 10.85 -1.64 2.81
N LYS A 234 11.88 -1.60 3.67
CA LYS A 234 13.27 -1.50 3.21
C LYS A 234 13.63 -2.58 2.18
N SER A 235 13.34 -3.86 2.47
CA SER A 235 13.69 -4.97 1.59
C SER A 235 12.98 -4.91 0.23
N THR A 236 11.70 -4.54 0.22
CA THR A 236 10.92 -4.36 -1.01
C THR A 236 11.42 -3.17 -1.83
N ASN A 237 11.72 -2.05 -1.15
CA ASN A 237 12.26 -0.85 -1.78
C ASN A 237 13.64 -1.11 -2.41
N ASP A 238 14.52 -1.81 -1.69
CA ASP A 238 15.86 -2.17 -2.18
C ASP A 238 15.75 -3.11 -3.39
N GLY A 239 14.88 -4.13 -3.33
CA GLY A 239 14.67 -5.05 -4.46
C GLY A 239 14.05 -4.38 -5.68
N THR A 240 13.19 -3.39 -5.49
CA THR A 240 12.66 -2.56 -6.57
C THR A 240 13.79 -1.74 -7.19
N GLY A 241 14.63 -1.11 -6.35
CA GLY A 241 15.76 -0.30 -6.79
C GLY A 241 16.78 -1.08 -7.61
N GLU A 242 17.19 -2.28 -7.15
CA GLU A 242 18.11 -3.12 -7.92
C GLU A 242 17.61 -3.38 -9.35
N ARG A 243 16.32 -3.68 -9.51
CA ARG A 243 15.72 -3.92 -10.84
C ARG A 243 15.66 -2.68 -11.71
N TYR A 244 15.44 -1.52 -11.11
CA TYR A 244 15.46 -0.24 -11.83
C TYR A 244 16.88 0.07 -12.32
N GLU A 245 17.88 -0.06 -11.46
CA GLU A 245 19.29 0.14 -11.83
C GLU A 245 19.72 -0.82 -12.97
N GLU A 246 19.36 -2.11 -12.89
CA GLU A 246 19.62 -3.07 -13.95
C GLU A 246 19.00 -2.64 -15.30
N ALA A 247 17.81 -2.03 -15.28
CA ALA A 247 17.17 -1.52 -16.49
C ALA A 247 17.87 -0.26 -17.02
N PHE A 248 18.29 0.67 -16.14
CA PHE A 248 18.92 1.93 -16.54
C PHE A 248 20.26 1.73 -17.26
N HIS A 249 20.94 0.61 -17.03
CA HIS A 249 22.17 0.26 -17.73
C HIS A 249 21.96 -0.26 -19.17
N GLN A 250 20.71 -0.48 -19.62
CA GLN A 250 20.43 -0.88 -21.00
C GLN A 250 20.66 0.29 -21.98
N SER A 251 21.14 -0.03 -23.18
CA SER A 251 21.39 0.97 -24.22
C SER A 251 20.14 1.77 -24.61
N GLU A 252 19.00 1.10 -24.60
CA GLU A 252 17.69 1.67 -24.92
C GLU A 252 17.25 2.75 -23.93
N MET A 253 17.73 2.64 -22.67
CA MET A 253 17.39 3.59 -21.61
C MET A 253 18.19 4.89 -21.64
N LYS A 254 19.20 5.01 -22.52
CA LYS A 254 20.06 6.21 -22.60
C LYS A 254 19.31 7.49 -22.98
N ASN A 255 18.22 7.35 -23.73
CA ASN A 255 17.42 8.48 -24.18
C ASN A 255 16.04 8.55 -23.50
N GLU A 256 15.75 7.62 -22.60
CA GLU A 256 14.46 7.57 -21.89
C GLU A 256 14.50 8.45 -20.64
N LYS A 257 13.83 9.59 -20.71
CA LYS A 257 13.72 10.51 -19.56
C LYS A 257 12.90 9.86 -18.45
N ARG A 258 13.39 9.99 -17.21
CA ARG A 258 12.75 9.38 -16.04
C ARG A 258 12.88 10.20 -14.76
N ILE A 259 11.83 10.15 -13.95
CA ILE A 259 11.86 10.65 -12.57
C ILE A 259 11.77 9.45 -11.66
N VAL A 260 12.70 9.32 -10.71
CA VAL A 260 12.76 8.22 -9.75
C VAL A 260 12.49 8.74 -8.35
N SER A 261 11.42 8.28 -7.70
CA SER A 261 11.19 8.55 -6.29
C SER A 261 11.68 7.36 -5.44
N HIS A 262 12.59 7.63 -4.53
CA HIS A 262 13.27 6.60 -3.73
C HIS A 262 12.56 6.23 -2.44
N ALA A 263 11.57 7.02 -2.00
CA ALA A 263 10.88 6.89 -0.72
C ALA A 263 11.87 6.80 0.47
N ARG A 264 12.89 7.66 0.48
CA ARG A 264 13.94 7.73 1.50
C ARG A 264 14.22 9.18 1.90
N ASN A 265 14.42 9.41 3.20
CA ASN A 265 14.84 10.71 3.76
C ASN A 265 16.38 10.90 3.71
N ASP A 266 17.02 10.45 2.67
CA ASP A 266 18.46 10.68 2.50
C ASP A 266 18.65 11.98 1.72
N GLN A 267 19.26 12.99 2.35
CA GLN A 267 19.47 14.32 1.76
C GLN A 267 20.38 14.30 0.52
N ASN A 268 21.14 13.22 0.30
CA ASN A 268 22.05 13.08 -0.82
C ASN A 268 21.40 12.44 -2.07
N VAL A 269 20.10 12.16 -2.04
CA VAL A 269 19.41 11.47 -3.13
C VAL A 269 18.93 12.44 -4.21
N ASP A 270 18.55 13.67 -3.81
CA ASP A 270 17.98 14.67 -4.73
C ASP A 270 19.04 15.18 -5.71
N ARG A 271 18.90 14.80 -6.98
CA ARG A 271 19.83 15.20 -8.05
C ARG A 271 19.19 15.12 -9.42
N VAL A 272 19.78 15.82 -10.36
CA VAL A 272 19.46 15.78 -11.79
C VAL A 272 20.69 15.28 -12.54
N LEU A 273 20.50 14.32 -13.44
CA LEU A 273 21.54 13.79 -14.32
C LEU A 273 21.26 14.21 -15.77
N ASP A 274 22.28 14.68 -16.47
CA ASP A 274 22.23 14.86 -17.93
C ASP A 274 22.63 13.56 -18.65
N LYS A 275 22.65 13.59 -19.99
CA LYS A 275 23.01 12.45 -20.85
C LYS A 275 24.47 12.03 -20.72
N ASP A 276 25.35 12.94 -20.29
CA ASP A 276 26.77 12.72 -20.11
C ASP A 276 27.10 12.22 -18.69
N GLY A 277 26.10 12.13 -17.82
CA GLY A 277 26.23 11.69 -16.44
C GLY A 277 26.67 12.78 -15.46
N ASN A 278 26.69 14.06 -15.88
CA ASN A 278 26.94 15.16 -14.98
C ASN A 278 25.77 15.34 -14.01
N GLN A 279 26.08 15.73 -12.78
CA GLN A 279 25.11 15.89 -11.70
C GLN A 279 24.88 17.36 -11.39
N TYR A 280 23.63 17.71 -11.17
CA TYR A 280 23.17 19.06 -10.80
C TYR A 280 22.14 18.98 -9.68
N SER A 281 22.01 20.05 -8.90
CA SER A 281 20.82 20.25 -8.07
C SER A 281 19.61 20.56 -8.98
N ILE A 282 18.39 20.43 -8.45
CA ILE A 282 17.17 20.70 -9.20
C ILE A 282 17.11 22.17 -9.62
N SER A 283 17.48 23.11 -8.72
CA SER A 283 17.51 24.54 -9.00
C SER A 283 18.54 24.90 -10.08
N GLU A 284 19.76 24.35 -9.98
CA GLU A 284 20.77 24.55 -11.02
C GLU A 284 20.34 24.01 -12.40
N ALA A 285 19.71 22.84 -12.41
CA ALA A 285 19.24 22.23 -13.66
C ALA A 285 18.13 23.10 -14.30
N TYR A 286 17.24 23.66 -13.49
CA TYR A 286 16.21 24.59 -13.96
C TYR A 286 16.81 25.89 -14.49
N GLU A 287 17.68 26.56 -13.71
CA GLU A 287 18.30 27.82 -14.10
C GLU A 287 19.16 27.71 -15.36
N LYS A 288 19.95 26.65 -15.46
CA LYS A 288 20.84 26.37 -16.60
C LYS A 288 20.13 25.70 -17.78
N LYS A 289 18.84 25.38 -17.66
CA LYS A 289 18.03 24.67 -18.68
C LYS A 289 18.69 23.37 -19.16
N ILE A 290 19.14 22.55 -18.20
CA ILE A 290 19.84 21.28 -18.48
C ILE A 290 18.88 20.32 -19.21
N ASP A 291 19.37 19.72 -20.31
CA ASP A 291 18.69 18.59 -20.96
C ASP A 291 18.90 17.31 -20.14
N TRP A 292 18.07 17.16 -19.12
CA TRP A 292 18.16 16.08 -18.17
C TRP A 292 17.67 14.74 -18.74
N ILE A 293 18.20 13.66 -18.22
CA ILE A 293 17.78 12.29 -18.52
C ILE A 293 17.16 11.59 -17.31
N GLN A 294 17.62 11.92 -16.10
CA GLN A 294 17.12 11.34 -14.86
C GLN A 294 17.04 12.41 -13.77
N ILE A 295 15.94 12.38 -13.03
CA ILE A 295 15.77 13.14 -11.79
C ILE A 295 15.54 12.15 -10.67
N ASP A 296 16.41 12.14 -9.68
CA ASP A 296 16.27 11.36 -8.44
C ASP A 296 15.69 12.25 -7.34
N LYS A 297 14.66 11.76 -6.64
CA LYS A 297 14.05 12.41 -5.47
C LYS A 297 13.94 11.43 -4.31
N GLY A 298 14.36 11.85 -3.12
CA GLY A 298 14.13 11.10 -1.89
C GLY A 298 12.64 10.96 -1.62
N PHE A 299 11.97 12.10 -1.46
CA PHE A 299 10.51 12.23 -1.40
C PHE A 299 10.05 13.39 -2.28
N LEU A 300 8.88 13.24 -2.86
CA LEU A 300 8.12 14.32 -3.50
C LEU A 300 7.17 14.92 -2.47
N SER A 301 7.03 16.24 -2.45
CA SER A 301 5.88 16.87 -1.79
C SER A 301 4.58 16.41 -2.44
N GLU A 302 3.44 16.55 -1.77
CA GLU A 302 2.15 16.16 -2.36
C GLU A 302 1.90 16.89 -3.68
N GLN A 303 2.22 18.20 -3.76
CA GLN A 303 2.06 19.00 -4.98
C GLN A 303 3.00 18.52 -6.09
N GLU A 304 4.27 18.28 -5.80
CA GLU A 304 5.23 17.74 -6.78
C GLU A 304 4.78 16.38 -7.29
N LYS A 305 4.30 15.51 -6.41
CA LYS A 305 3.82 14.18 -6.77
C LYS A 305 2.62 14.23 -7.70
N GLU A 306 1.63 15.08 -7.42
CA GLU A 306 0.49 15.32 -8.30
C GLU A 306 0.96 15.79 -9.67
N THR A 307 1.86 16.80 -9.71
CA THR A 307 2.38 17.31 -10.97
C THR A 307 3.15 16.25 -11.74
N VAL A 308 4.00 15.48 -11.06
CA VAL A 308 4.76 14.39 -11.69
C VAL A 308 3.84 13.32 -12.28
N LEU A 309 2.79 12.91 -11.55
CA LEU A 309 1.82 11.93 -12.00
C LEU A 309 0.94 12.47 -13.15
N ASP A 310 0.50 13.71 -13.07
CA ASP A 310 -0.30 14.34 -14.13
C ASP A 310 0.47 14.47 -15.45
N CYS A 311 1.78 14.74 -15.38
CA CYS A 311 2.61 14.99 -16.56
C CYS A 311 3.32 13.74 -17.10
N CYS A 312 3.53 12.68 -16.29
CA CYS A 312 4.21 11.49 -16.77
C CYS A 312 3.41 10.78 -17.87
N LYS A 313 4.11 10.12 -18.77
CA LYS A 313 3.50 9.32 -19.83
C LYS A 313 2.99 7.98 -19.28
N TYR A 314 3.80 7.33 -18.45
CA TYR A 314 3.48 6.09 -17.78
C TYR A 314 4.17 6.04 -16.40
N ALA A 315 3.74 5.15 -15.53
CA ALA A 315 4.42 4.91 -14.27
C ALA A 315 4.98 3.50 -14.17
N VAL A 316 6.19 3.37 -13.60
CA VAL A 316 6.81 2.07 -13.30
C VAL A 316 6.67 1.79 -11.81
N VAL A 317 6.03 0.67 -11.48
CA VAL A 317 5.62 0.35 -10.10
C VAL A 317 5.89 -1.10 -9.74
N ASN A 318 6.02 -1.38 -8.45
CA ASN A 318 6.17 -2.76 -7.98
C ASN A 318 4.85 -3.52 -7.78
N GLY A 319 3.70 -2.88 -7.96
CA GLY A 319 2.39 -3.50 -7.80
C GLY A 319 1.76 -3.31 -6.42
N SER A 320 2.22 -2.36 -5.63
CA SER A 320 1.56 -1.97 -4.38
C SER A 320 0.14 -1.47 -4.65
N HIS A 321 -0.86 -2.06 -3.99
CA HIS A 321 -2.28 -1.78 -4.18
C HIS A 321 -2.63 -0.28 -4.08
N THR A 322 -2.16 0.38 -3.02
CA THR A 322 -2.42 1.81 -2.80
C THR A 322 -1.83 2.67 -3.92
N VAL A 323 -0.62 2.33 -4.38
CA VAL A 323 0.06 3.05 -5.47
C VAL A 323 -0.66 2.84 -6.80
N MET A 324 -1.06 1.60 -7.10
CA MET A 324 -1.81 1.31 -8.32
C MET A 324 -3.16 2.05 -8.35
N GLY A 325 -3.87 2.10 -7.22
CA GLY A 325 -5.11 2.87 -7.11
C GLY A 325 -4.93 4.35 -7.36
N GLU A 326 -3.85 4.94 -6.86
CA GLU A 326 -3.51 6.33 -7.12
C GLU A 326 -3.22 6.58 -8.61
N ILE A 327 -2.37 5.75 -9.22
CA ILE A 327 -1.92 5.95 -10.60
C ILE A 327 -3.03 5.64 -11.61
N LEU A 328 -3.62 4.45 -11.52
CA LEU A 328 -4.65 4.00 -12.47
C LEU A 328 -5.98 4.69 -12.23
N GLY A 329 -6.38 4.83 -10.96
CA GLY A 329 -7.68 5.37 -10.59
C GLY A 329 -7.73 6.89 -10.58
N SER A 330 -6.81 7.54 -9.86
CA SER A 330 -6.87 8.99 -9.66
C SER A 330 -6.23 9.78 -10.79
N HIS A 331 -5.11 9.30 -11.36
CA HIS A 331 -4.37 10.01 -12.42
C HIS A 331 -4.58 9.44 -13.82
N ALA A 332 -5.28 8.32 -13.96
CA ALA A 332 -5.55 7.67 -15.23
C ALA A 332 -4.27 7.45 -16.08
N LYS A 333 -3.19 6.97 -15.46
CA LYS A 333 -1.92 6.69 -16.14
C LYS A 333 -1.70 5.19 -16.28
N PRO A 334 -1.26 4.70 -17.46
CA PRO A 334 -0.90 3.31 -17.64
C PRO A 334 0.38 2.96 -16.85
N ILE A 335 0.51 1.69 -16.49
CA ILE A 335 1.63 1.23 -15.67
C ILE A 335 2.51 0.19 -16.37
N ILE A 336 3.79 0.15 -15.97
CA ILE A 336 4.68 -0.99 -16.18
C ILE A 336 4.95 -1.59 -14.80
N GLY A 337 4.44 -2.79 -14.57
CA GLY A 337 4.52 -3.45 -13.29
C GLY A 337 5.74 -4.36 -13.17
N ILE A 338 6.54 -4.18 -12.11
CA ILE A 338 7.73 -4.99 -11.80
C ILE A 338 7.53 -5.63 -10.42
N PRO A 339 6.85 -6.78 -10.32
CA PRO A 339 6.48 -7.35 -9.03
C PRO A 339 7.68 -7.86 -8.26
N ILE A 340 7.62 -7.70 -6.94
CA ILE A 340 8.63 -8.20 -6.01
C ILE A 340 8.18 -9.51 -5.34
N TYR A 341 6.86 -9.66 -5.08
CA TYR A 341 6.28 -10.86 -4.48
C TYR A 341 4.85 -11.14 -5.00
N ASP A 342 4.24 -12.23 -4.56
CA ASP A 342 3.02 -12.79 -5.19
C ASP A 342 1.80 -11.86 -5.18
N GLU A 343 1.59 -11.08 -4.12
CA GLU A 343 0.51 -10.10 -4.07
C GLU A 343 0.67 -9.06 -5.19
N HIS A 344 1.87 -8.53 -5.35
CA HIS A 344 2.20 -7.61 -6.42
C HIS A 344 2.00 -8.25 -7.80
N THR A 345 2.44 -9.52 -7.95
CA THR A 345 2.24 -10.27 -9.20
C THR A 345 0.75 -10.38 -9.55
N ASN A 346 -0.08 -10.70 -8.58
CA ASN A 346 -1.53 -10.84 -8.80
C ASN A 346 -2.17 -9.54 -9.28
N GLN A 347 -1.79 -8.42 -8.71
CA GLN A 347 -2.34 -7.10 -9.07
C GLN A 347 -1.86 -6.63 -10.45
N ILE A 348 -0.59 -6.85 -10.76
CA ILE A 348 -0.04 -6.48 -12.08
C ILE A 348 -0.60 -7.38 -13.18
N GLU A 349 -0.75 -8.68 -12.95
CA GLU A 349 -1.38 -9.59 -13.92
C GLU A 349 -2.83 -9.19 -14.17
N TRP A 350 -3.57 -8.81 -13.12
CA TRP A 350 -4.92 -8.27 -13.28
C TRP A 350 -4.92 -6.99 -14.15
N ALA A 351 -4.03 -6.04 -13.87
CA ALA A 351 -3.92 -4.82 -14.65
C ALA A 351 -3.57 -5.08 -16.13
N LYS A 352 -2.66 -6.04 -16.38
CA LYS A 352 -2.32 -6.50 -17.72
C LYS A 352 -3.53 -7.09 -18.46
N GLU A 353 -4.29 -7.99 -17.81
CA GLU A 353 -5.49 -8.61 -18.40
C GLU A 353 -6.59 -7.57 -18.71
N LYS A 354 -6.62 -6.45 -18.00
CA LYS A 354 -7.54 -5.33 -18.24
C LYS A 354 -6.99 -4.28 -19.21
N ASN A 355 -5.82 -4.51 -19.80
CA ASN A 355 -5.15 -3.58 -20.69
C ASN A 355 -4.84 -2.21 -20.04
N LEU A 356 -4.57 -2.20 -18.72
CA LEU A 356 -4.21 -1.00 -17.94
C LEU A 356 -2.71 -0.80 -17.85
N GLY A 357 -1.92 -1.74 -18.35
CA GLY A 357 -0.47 -1.70 -18.32
C GLY A 357 0.19 -3.01 -18.68
N LEU A 358 1.50 -3.06 -18.48
CA LEU A 358 2.37 -4.15 -18.90
C LEU A 358 3.07 -4.79 -17.70
N PHE A 359 3.49 -6.03 -17.88
CA PHE A 359 4.18 -6.81 -16.85
C PHE A 359 5.63 -7.07 -17.27
N ALA A 360 6.60 -6.77 -16.39
CA ALA A 360 8.00 -7.05 -16.61
C ALA A 360 8.66 -7.65 -15.35
N ARG A 361 9.53 -8.66 -15.53
CA ARG A 361 10.26 -9.32 -14.43
C ARG A 361 11.75 -9.05 -14.42
N ASN A 362 12.30 -8.74 -15.56
CA ASN A 362 13.74 -8.56 -15.73
C ASN A 362 14.01 -7.36 -16.64
N ARG A 363 15.27 -6.94 -16.70
CA ARG A 363 15.70 -5.77 -17.44
C ARG A 363 15.28 -5.76 -18.92
N ASN A 364 15.35 -6.91 -19.61
CA ASN A 364 14.99 -6.99 -21.03
C ASN A 364 13.48 -6.78 -21.22
N GLN A 365 12.67 -7.41 -20.37
CA GLN A 365 11.21 -7.21 -20.39
C GLN A 365 10.79 -5.78 -20.02
N ILE A 366 11.59 -5.08 -19.21
CA ILE A 366 11.31 -3.66 -18.90
C ILE A 366 11.48 -2.80 -20.14
N THR A 367 12.59 -2.96 -20.88
CA THR A 367 12.85 -2.19 -22.10
C THR A 367 11.86 -2.53 -23.22
N GLU A 368 11.49 -3.79 -23.35
CA GLU A 368 10.40 -4.23 -24.25
C GLU A 368 9.07 -3.61 -23.88
N ALA A 369 8.71 -3.63 -22.59
CA ALA A 369 7.47 -3.04 -22.10
C ALA A 369 7.42 -1.51 -22.33
N ILE A 370 8.53 -0.80 -22.17
CA ILE A 370 8.57 0.62 -22.48
C ILE A 370 8.32 0.85 -23.98
N ARG A 371 8.93 0.08 -24.86
CA ARG A 371 8.69 0.17 -26.30
C ARG A 371 7.24 -0.12 -26.64
N GLU A 372 6.68 -1.21 -26.15
CA GLU A 372 5.29 -1.59 -26.34
C GLU A 372 4.32 -0.52 -25.78
N MET A 373 4.68 0.10 -24.65
CA MET A 373 3.92 1.21 -24.06
C MET A 373 3.86 2.43 -25.00
N TYR A 374 4.95 2.74 -25.70
CA TYR A 374 4.97 3.83 -26.67
C TYR A 374 4.20 3.47 -27.95
N GLU A 375 4.35 2.25 -28.44
CA GLU A 375 3.69 1.77 -29.68
C GLU A 375 2.17 1.72 -29.52
N ASN A 376 1.67 1.31 -28.35
CA ASN A 376 0.22 1.11 -28.07
C ASN A 376 -0.31 2.13 -27.06
N TYR A 377 0.32 3.29 -26.89
CA TYR A 377 0.02 4.26 -25.85
C TYR A 377 -1.43 4.71 -25.82
N GLU A 378 -2.03 4.94 -26.98
CA GLU A 378 -3.41 5.39 -27.11
C GLU A 378 -4.39 4.34 -26.59
N GLU A 379 -4.14 3.06 -26.89
CA GLU A 379 -4.96 1.94 -26.41
C GLU A 379 -4.91 1.81 -24.89
N PHE A 380 -3.70 1.80 -24.29
CA PHE A 380 -3.54 1.78 -22.83
C PHE A 380 -4.21 2.98 -22.18
N THR A 381 -4.00 4.17 -22.71
CA THR A 381 -4.58 5.41 -22.16
C THR A 381 -6.11 5.38 -22.17
N ASN A 382 -6.73 4.88 -23.23
CA ASN A 382 -8.17 4.76 -23.34
C ASN A 382 -8.72 3.74 -22.31
N SER A 383 -8.07 2.59 -22.15
CA SER A 383 -8.45 1.58 -21.16
C SER A 383 -8.32 2.13 -19.73
N VAL A 384 -7.24 2.84 -19.40
CA VAL A 384 -7.06 3.41 -18.07
C VAL A 384 -8.04 4.54 -17.79
N LYS A 385 -8.36 5.39 -18.77
CA LYS A 385 -9.40 6.42 -18.64
C LYS A 385 -10.77 5.81 -18.36
N GLU A 386 -11.10 4.69 -19.01
CA GLU A 386 -12.36 4.00 -18.76
C GLU A 386 -12.39 3.37 -17.36
N PHE A 387 -11.30 2.76 -16.93
CA PHE A 387 -11.15 2.27 -15.56
C PHE A 387 -11.30 3.40 -14.54
N SER A 388 -10.61 4.53 -14.74
CA SER A 388 -10.62 5.69 -13.84
C SER A 388 -12.02 6.29 -13.63
N LYS A 389 -12.89 6.28 -14.66
CA LYS A 389 -14.29 6.74 -14.52
C LYS A 389 -15.10 5.87 -13.55
N ASN A 390 -14.76 4.59 -13.42
CA ASN A 390 -15.43 3.63 -12.56
C ASN A 390 -14.71 3.44 -11.21
N PHE A 391 -13.59 4.12 -11.01
CA PHE A 391 -12.78 4.02 -9.80
C PHE A 391 -13.48 4.66 -8.60
N ASN A 392 -13.64 3.90 -7.53
CA ASN A 392 -14.19 4.39 -6.28
C ASN A 392 -13.07 4.78 -5.30
N GLY A 393 -12.75 6.06 -5.22
CA GLY A 393 -11.77 6.63 -4.28
C GLY A 393 -12.34 6.98 -2.89
N ASN A 394 -13.61 6.65 -2.61
CA ASN A 394 -14.32 7.09 -1.40
C ASN A 394 -14.17 6.15 -0.18
N GLY A 395 -13.14 5.30 -0.15
CA GLY A 395 -12.96 4.27 0.89
C GLY A 395 -13.01 4.82 2.31
N VAL A 396 -12.40 5.97 2.55
CA VAL A 396 -12.43 6.63 3.88
C VAL A 396 -13.84 7.04 4.25
N SER A 397 -14.52 7.82 3.42
CA SER A 397 -15.86 8.34 3.73
C SER A 397 -16.91 7.23 3.84
N ASN A 398 -16.82 6.18 3.02
CA ASN A 398 -17.69 5.02 3.12
C ASN A 398 -17.45 4.21 4.40
N THR A 399 -16.19 4.06 4.80
CA THR A 399 -15.85 3.38 6.07
C THR A 399 -16.33 4.19 7.26
N VAL A 400 -16.15 5.52 7.25
CA VAL A 400 -16.66 6.41 8.30
C VAL A 400 -18.18 6.26 8.48
N LYS A 401 -18.95 6.22 7.39
CA LYS A 401 -20.41 5.99 7.45
C LYS A 401 -20.75 4.68 8.16
N ILE A 402 -20.07 3.58 7.78
CA ILE A 402 -20.28 2.27 8.41
C ILE A 402 -19.95 2.31 9.91
N VAL A 403 -18.86 2.98 10.29
CA VAL A 403 -18.48 3.15 11.69
C VAL A 403 -19.52 3.94 12.44
N THR A 404 -19.99 5.07 11.89
CA THR A 404 -21.01 5.92 12.51
C THR A 404 -22.33 5.17 12.74
N GLU A 405 -22.82 4.43 11.73
CA GLU A 405 -24.03 3.59 11.84
C GLU A 405 -23.91 2.57 13.00
N ILE A 406 -22.76 1.85 13.07
CA ILE A 406 -22.53 0.87 14.14
C ILE A 406 -22.49 1.52 15.53
N LEU A 407 -21.94 2.72 15.64
CA LEU A 407 -21.83 3.43 16.93
C LEU A 407 -23.17 4.03 17.36
N GLU A 408 -24.00 4.48 16.41
CA GLU A 408 -25.37 4.93 16.67
C GLU A 408 -26.25 3.80 17.20
N ASP A 409 -26.19 2.62 16.59
CA ASP A 409 -26.93 1.42 17.05
C ASP A 409 -26.56 0.99 18.48
N LYS A 410 -25.39 1.39 18.98
CA LYS A 410 -24.92 1.05 20.32
C LYS A 410 -25.30 2.09 21.37
N LYS A 411 -25.77 3.26 20.98
CA LYS A 411 -26.23 4.32 21.91
C LYS A 411 -27.67 4.09 22.41
N TYR A 412 -28.41 3.22 21.74
CA TYR A 412 -29.79 2.82 22.07
C TYR A 412 -29.84 1.36 22.53
#